data_b5a3bbc61d72542ea6d0f9582b05a762
#
_entry.id   b5a3bbc61d72542ea6d0f9582b05a762
#
_cell.length_a   1.000
_cell.length_b   1.000
_cell.length_c   1.000
_cell.angle_alpha   90.00
_cell.angle_beta   90.00
_cell.angle_gamma   90.00
#
_symmetry.space_group_name_H-M   'P 1'
#
loop_
_entity.id
_entity.type
_entity.pdbx_description
1 polymer ?
#
loop_
_entity_poly.entity_id
_entity_poly.type
_entity_poly.pdbx_seq_one_letter_code
_entity_poly.pdbx_strand_id
1 'polypeptide(L)'
;KPGTQKDFYVVSTGEKVELFINGKSQGFGKKAYSFLFTFEDLRFEPGNVKAVSYDAEGRILSTAEKTTAGTPHSIRLKRLEAQLPFKADGADVALFEVEVVDKDGQRCPLDNSKIEFELDGPATWLGGIADGPDNYIESKVLPVENGVNRVMIQSTTQAGSIKIKAKASGIKNASIELDSEAFETQNGLASVLPGADLPSYLDRGPTPKTPSFSWKRKPVFIRSAQTANEEDEPYLSYDDNEL
;
A
#
# COMPACT_ATOMS: atom_id res chain seq x y z
N LYS A 1 -9.73 -18.56 -10.76
CA LYS A 1 -9.33 -19.67 -11.64
C LYS A 1 -9.73 -19.36 -13.07
N PRO A 2 -8.97 -19.82 -14.09
CA PRO A 2 -9.40 -19.69 -15.49
C PRO A 2 -10.82 -20.19 -15.70
N GLY A 3 -11.62 -19.46 -16.46
CA GLY A 3 -13.01 -19.79 -16.73
C GLY A 3 -14.03 -19.35 -15.67
N THR A 4 -13.58 -18.81 -14.53
CA THR A 4 -14.50 -18.21 -13.55
C THR A 4 -15.18 -16.99 -14.18
N GLN A 5 -16.49 -16.94 -14.08
CA GLN A 5 -17.30 -15.82 -14.55
C GLN A 5 -17.53 -14.84 -13.40
N LYS A 6 -17.20 -13.56 -13.63
CA LYS A 6 -17.31 -12.49 -12.64
C LYS A 6 -17.48 -11.14 -13.34
N ASP A 7 -18.08 -10.22 -12.62
CA ASP A 7 -18.13 -8.82 -13.03
C ASP A 7 -16.76 -8.16 -12.85
N PHE A 8 -16.41 -7.34 -13.83
CA PHE A 8 -15.25 -6.45 -13.73
C PHE A 8 -15.72 -5.03 -13.48
N TYR A 9 -15.00 -4.36 -12.60
CA TYR A 9 -15.29 -2.99 -12.21
C TYR A 9 -14.11 -2.09 -12.56
N VAL A 10 -14.41 -0.99 -13.23
CA VAL A 10 -13.43 0.06 -13.54
C VAL A 10 -13.96 1.36 -12.98
N VAL A 11 -13.10 2.07 -12.24
CA VAL A 11 -13.38 3.41 -11.74
C VAL A 11 -12.69 4.42 -12.63
N SER A 12 -13.44 5.36 -13.17
CA SER A 12 -12.92 6.41 -14.07
C SER A 12 -13.82 7.65 -14.04
N THR A 13 -13.22 8.82 -14.25
CA THR A 13 -13.92 10.08 -14.45
C THR A 13 -14.39 10.30 -15.89
N GLY A 14 -14.09 9.36 -16.81
CA GLY A 14 -14.50 9.46 -18.20
C GLY A 14 -15.99 9.26 -18.44
N GLU A 15 -16.44 9.59 -19.65
CA GLU A 15 -17.83 9.34 -20.08
C GLU A 15 -18.06 7.89 -20.50
N LYS A 16 -17.04 7.24 -21.06
CA LYS A 16 -17.08 5.85 -21.51
C LYS A 16 -15.80 5.13 -21.11
N VAL A 17 -15.90 3.87 -20.81
CA VAL A 17 -14.75 2.99 -20.59
C VAL A 17 -14.92 1.74 -21.42
N GLU A 18 -13.93 1.41 -22.22
CA GLU A 18 -13.83 0.18 -22.98
C GLU A 18 -12.84 -0.77 -22.32
N LEU A 19 -13.21 -2.03 -22.19
CA LEU A 19 -12.36 -3.06 -21.60
C LEU A 19 -11.85 -4.01 -22.68
N PHE A 20 -10.58 -4.34 -22.59
CA PHE A 20 -9.93 -5.32 -23.46
C PHE A 20 -9.37 -6.45 -22.61
N ILE A 21 -9.60 -7.69 -23.03
CA ILE A 21 -8.98 -8.89 -22.48
C ILE A 21 -8.15 -9.52 -23.58
N ASN A 22 -6.86 -9.65 -23.36
CA ASN A 22 -5.91 -10.19 -24.34
C ASN A 22 -6.02 -9.51 -25.72
N GLY A 23 -6.18 -8.18 -25.71
CA GLY A 23 -6.33 -7.36 -26.92
C GLY A 23 -7.71 -7.39 -27.57
N LYS A 24 -8.64 -8.23 -27.11
CA LYS A 24 -10.00 -8.31 -27.63
C LYS A 24 -10.93 -7.41 -26.81
N SER A 25 -11.62 -6.48 -27.49
CA SER A 25 -12.62 -5.63 -26.85
C SER A 25 -13.78 -6.46 -26.28
N GLN A 26 -14.17 -6.12 -25.06
CA GLN A 26 -15.34 -6.62 -24.37
C GLN A 26 -16.50 -5.61 -24.43
N GLY A 27 -16.32 -4.52 -25.18
CA GLY A 27 -17.28 -3.43 -25.29
C GLY A 27 -17.13 -2.38 -24.20
N PHE A 28 -18.16 -1.56 -24.08
CA PHE A 28 -18.20 -0.47 -23.10
C PHE A 28 -18.91 -0.90 -21.81
N GLY A 29 -18.34 -0.50 -20.69
CA GLY A 29 -18.92 -0.76 -19.37
C GLY A 29 -20.20 0.05 -19.14
N LYS A 30 -21.11 -0.53 -18.39
CA LYS A 30 -22.32 0.15 -17.92
C LYS A 30 -21.95 1.13 -16.80
N LYS A 31 -22.15 2.42 -17.06
CA LYS A 31 -21.85 3.49 -16.09
C LYS A 31 -22.88 3.51 -14.96
N ALA A 32 -22.39 3.48 -13.72
CA ALA A 32 -23.18 3.62 -12.51
C ALA A 32 -22.47 4.56 -11.53
N TYR A 33 -23.22 5.24 -10.65
CA TYR A 33 -22.67 6.11 -9.61
C TYR A 33 -21.63 7.13 -10.10
N SER A 34 -21.80 7.68 -11.29
CA SER A 34 -20.92 8.67 -11.91
C SER A 34 -19.52 8.18 -12.30
N PHE A 35 -18.90 7.28 -11.56
CA PHE A 35 -17.51 6.87 -11.72
C PHE A 35 -17.31 5.37 -11.96
N LEU A 36 -18.30 4.55 -11.66
CA LEU A 36 -18.19 3.10 -11.74
C LEU A 36 -18.68 2.61 -13.10
N PHE A 37 -17.85 1.82 -13.76
CA PHE A 37 -18.19 1.12 -14.99
C PHE A 37 -18.16 -0.38 -14.72
N THR A 38 -19.29 -1.04 -14.95
CA THR A 38 -19.46 -2.48 -14.73
C THR A 38 -19.47 -3.21 -16.07
N PHE A 39 -18.72 -4.29 -16.15
CA PHE A 39 -18.69 -5.25 -17.23
C PHE A 39 -19.18 -6.57 -16.68
N GLU A 40 -20.41 -6.94 -17.02
CA GLU A 40 -21.10 -8.08 -16.42
C GLU A 40 -20.64 -9.40 -17.04
N ASP A 41 -20.64 -10.47 -16.25
CA ASP A 41 -20.47 -11.86 -16.68
C ASP A 41 -19.20 -12.17 -17.49
N LEU A 42 -18.13 -11.42 -17.31
CA LEU A 42 -16.89 -11.69 -18.02
C LEU A 42 -16.20 -12.96 -17.52
N ARG A 43 -15.74 -13.76 -18.46
CA ARG A 43 -14.95 -14.95 -18.16
C ARG A 43 -13.50 -14.56 -17.91
N PHE A 44 -12.98 -14.93 -16.76
CA PHE A 44 -11.56 -14.70 -16.46
C PHE A 44 -10.66 -15.58 -17.33
N GLU A 45 -9.78 -14.93 -18.07
CA GLU A 45 -8.71 -15.56 -18.86
C GLU A 45 -7.36 -14.99 -18.38
N PRO A 46 -6.33 -15.84 -18.17
CA PRO A 46 -4.99 -15.35 -17.91
C PRO A 46 -4.47 -14.50 -19.07
N GLY A 47 -3.69 -13.48 -18.74
CA GLY A 47 -3.12 -12.58 -19.74
C GLY A 47 -3.29 -11.13 -19.33
N ASN A 48 -3.54 -10.28 -20.31
CA ASN A 48 -3.61 -8.84 -20.14
C ASN A 48 -5.06 -8.34 -20.12
N VAL A 49 -5.35 -7.48 -19.15
CA VAL A 49 -6.61 -6.73 -19.08
C VAL A 49 -6.28 -5.24 -19.16
N LYS A 50 -6.86 -4.56 -20.15
CA LYS A 50 -6.65 -3.14 -20.40
C LYS A 50 -7.99 -2.40 -20.42
N ALA A 51 -8.08 -1.34 -19.63
CA ALA A 51 -9.22 -0.42 -19.65
C ALA A 51 -8.78 0.91 -20.30
N VAL A 52 -9.60 1.41 -21.21
CA VAL A 52 -9.40 2.69 -21.89
C VAL A 52 -10.59 3.59 -21.58
N SER A 53 -10.31 4.75 -21.00
CA SER A 53 -11.31 5.75 -20.66
C SER A 53 -11.34 6.86 -21.71
N TYR A 54 -12.53 7.31 -22.07
CA TYR A 54 -12.77 8.33 -23.09
C TYR A 54 -13.59 9.49 -22.51
N ASP A 55 -13.36 10.69 -23.05
CA ASP A 55 -14.21 11.87 -22.82
C ASP A 55 -15.50 11.84 -23.66
N ALA A 56 -16.29 12.91 -23.60
CA ALA A 56 -17.53 13.07 -24.34
C ALA A 56 -17.30 13.14 -25.86
N GLU A 57 -16.15 13.64 -26.29
CA GLU A 57 -15.73 13.74 -27.69
C GLU A 57 -15.09 12.46 -28.24
N GLY A 58 -14.92 11.44 -27.41
CA GLY A 58 -14.31 10.17 -27.78
C GLY A 58 -12.77 10.16 -27.75
N ARG A 59 -12.14 11.16 -27.17
CA ARG A 59 -10.68 11.20 -27.00
C ARG A 59 -10.28 10.38 -25.77
N ILE A 60 -9.14 9.71 -25.85
CA ILE A 60 -8.61 8.93 -24.74
C ILE A 60 -8.17 9.86 -23.61
N LEU A 61 -8.76 9.68 -22.42
CA LEU A 61 -8.39 10.37 -21.20
C LEU A 61 -7.30 9.63 -20.43
N SER A 62 -7.45 8.32 -20.30
CA SER A 62 -6.51 7.49 -19.53
C SER A 62 -6.58 6.03 -19.97
N THR A 63 -5.52 5.31 -19.62
CA THR A 63 -5.44 3.87 -19.85
C THR A 63 -4.87 3.22 -18.61
N ALA A 64 -5.47 2.11 -18.18
CA ALA A 64 -4.97 1.27 -17.10
C ALA A 64 -4.84 -0.16 -17.60
N GLU A 65 -3.77 -0.82 -17.18
CA GLU A 65 -3.45 -2.17 -17.64
C GLU A 65 -3.00 -3.06 -16.46
N LYS A 66 -3.44 -4.30 -16.46
CA LYS A 66 -3.06 -5.32 -15.49
C LYS A 66 -2.79 -6.63 -16.20
N THR A 67 -1.68 -7.26 -15.87
CA THR A 67 -1.31 -8.56 -16.40
C THR A 67 -1.40 -9.62 -15.31
N THR A 68 -1.92 -10.78 -15.66
CA THR A 68 -1.96 -11.94 -14.76
C THR A 68 -0.53 -12.39 -14.50
N ALA A 69 -0.17 -12.48 -13.23
CA ALA A 69 1.14 -12.98 -12.84
C ALA A 69 1.30 -14.47 -13.15
N GLY A 70 2.51 -14.84 -13.52
CA GLY A 70 2.96 -16.21 -13.66
C GLY A 70 3.32 -16.86 -12.32
N THR A 71 4.22 -17.85 -12.38
CA THR A 71 4.75 -18.51 -11.18
C THR A 71 5.78 -17.62 -10.48
N PRO A 72 5.86 -17.66 -9.14
CA PRO A 72 6.88 -16.98 -8.37
C PRO A 72 8.29 -17.28 -8.91
N HIS A 73 9.09 -16.22 -9.11
CA HIS A 73 10.44 -16.34 -9.68
C HIS A 73 11.50 -15.63 -8.85
N SER A 74 11.24 -14.41 -8.41
CA SER A 74 12.21 -13.60 -7.68
C SER A 74 11.55 -12.74 -6.62
N ILE A 75 12.34 -12.34 -5.62
CA ILE A 75 12.00 -11.28 -4.68
C ILE A 75 12.36 -9.95 -5.32
N ARG A 76 11.47 -8.97 -5.20
CA ARG A 76 11.75 -7.56 -5.47
C ARG A 76 11.74 -6.80 -4.15
N LEU A 77 12.84 -6.14 -3.84
CA LEU A 77 13.01 -5.32 -2.64
C LEU A 77 13.20 -3.88 -3.08
N LYS A 78 12.33 -2.99 -2.61
CA LYS A 78 12.32 -1.57 -2.98
C LYS A 78 12.19 -0.71 -1.73
N ARG A 79 13.06 0.29 -1.57
CA ARG A 79 12.84 1.34 -0.58
C ARG A 79 11.63 2.19 -0.99
N LEU A 80 10.73 2.44 -0.06
CA LEU A 80 9.69 3.44 -0.25
C LEU A 80 10.34 4.83 -0.14
N GLU A 81 10.01 5.68 -1.10
CA GLU A 81 10.61 7.01 -1.20
C GLU A 81 10.26 7.86 0.02
N ALA A 82 11.26 8.53 0.55
CA ALA A 82 11.12 9.57 1.56
C ALA A 82 11.61 10.90 0.97
N GLN A 83 11.00 11.99 1.39
CA GLN A 83 11.39 13.34 0.93
C GLN A 83 12.74 13.78 1.53
N LEU A 84 13.11 13.20 2.68
CA LEU A 84 14.32 13.54 3.40
C LEU A 84 15.36 12.41 3.31
N PRO A 85 16.66 12.75 3.39
CA PRO A 85 17.71 11.76 3.55
C PRO A 85 17.52 10.92 4.81
N PHE A 86 18.00 9.69 4.80
CA PHE A 86 18.00 8.85 5.99
C PHE A 86 19.13 9.25 6.93
N LYS A 87 18.80 9.79 8.09
CA LYS A 87 19.76 10.35 9.04
C LYS A 87 20.14 9.34 10.11
N ALA A 88 21.42 9.34 10.51
CA ALA A 88 21.92 8.53 11.61
C ALA A 88 21.69 9.24 12.97
N ASP A 89 20.43 9.54 13.26
CA ASP A 89 20.00 10.25 14.48
C ASP A 89 19.48 9.31 15.58
N GLY A 90 19.41 8.00 15.27
CA GLY A 90 18.91 6.97 16.19
C GLY A 90 17.38 6.87 16.20
N ALA A 91 16.66 7.65 15.38
CA ALA A 91 15.20 7.70 15.36
C ALA A 91 14.60 7.54 13.97
N ASP A 92 15.31 7.92 12.90
CA ASP A 92 14.83 7.82 11.54
C ASP A 92 14.48 6.39 11.14
N VAL A 93 13.38 6.22 10.44
CA VAL A 93 12.87 4.93 9.97
C VAL A 93 12.82 4.87 8.45
N ALA A 94 13.37 3.82 7.89
CA ALA A 94 13.24 3.52 6.48
C ALA A 94 12.32 2.31 6.25
N LEU A 95 11.37 2.45 5.32
CA LEU A 95 10.44 1.41 4.91
C LEU A 95 10.89 0.77 3.61
N PHE A 96 10.75 -0.54 3.54
CA PHE A 96 11.02 -1.31 2.33
C PHE A 96 9.81 -2.17 1.99
N GLU A 97 9.40 -2.12 0.74
CA GLU A 97 8.42 -3.03 0.19
C GLU A 97 9.14 -4.26 -0.36
N VAL A 98 8.67 -5.42 0.03
CA VAL A 98 9.13 -6.70 -0.46
C VAL A 98 8.00 -7.38 -1.23
N GLU A 99 8.25 -7.76 -2.46
CA GLU A 99 7.28 -8.43 -3.30
C GLU A 99 7.86 -9.72 -3.87
N VAL A 100 7.02 -10.73 -3.98
CA VAL A 100 7.30 -11.91 -4.78
C VAL A 100 6.76 -11.66 -6.18
N VAL A 101 7.64 -11.72 -7.17
CA VAL A 101 7.30 -11.43 -8.56
C VAL A 101 7.63 -12.61 -9.48
N ASP A 102 6.93 -12.68 -10.60
CA ASP A 102 7.21 -13.64 -11.66
C ASP A 102 8.44 -13.22 -12.51
N LYS A 103 8.72 -13.99 -13.55
CA LYS A 103 9.83 -13.70 -14.47
C LYS A 103 9.70 -12.36 -15.21
N ASP A 104 8.49 -11.87 -15.38
CA ASP A 104 8.16 -10.63 -16.09
C ASP A 104 8.01 -9.43 -15.10
N GLY A 105 8.29 -9.67 -13.80
CA GLY A 105 8.23 -8.65 -12.77
C GLY A 105 6.81 -8.34 -12.26
N GLN A 106 5.81 -9.14 -12.60
CA GLN A 106 4.45 -8.99 -12.09
C GLN A 106 4.36 -9.59 -10.69
N ARG A 107 3.78 -8.84 -9.74
CA ARG A 107 3.55 -9.37 -8.40
C ARG A 107 2.64 -10.58 -8.43
N CYS A 108 3.03 -11.63 -7.71
CA CYS A 108 2.31 -12.88 -7.58
C CYS A 108 1.26 -12.80 -6.44
N PRO A 109 0.00 -12.43 -6.69
CA PRO A 109 -0.96 -12.10 -5.63
C PRO A 109 -1.50 -13.32 -4.87
N LEU A 110 -1.10 -14.51 -5.22
CA LEU A 110 -1.46 -15.74 -4.53
C LEU A 110 -0.29 -16.33 -3.73
N ASP A 111 0.86 -15.65 -3.73
CA ASP A 111 2.04 -16.08 -3.01
C ASP A 111 1.98 -15.63 -1.55
N ASN A 112 2.28 -16.56 -0.63
CA ASN A 112 2.36 -16.33 0.81
C ASN A 112 3.67 -16.91 1.36
N SER A 113 4.73 -16.91 0.57
CA SER A 113 6.04 -17.41 0.97
C SER A 113 6.57 -16.68 2.20
N LYS A 114 7.25 -17.42 3.07
CA LYS A 114 8.02 -16.82 4.17
C LYS A 114 9.35 -16.31 3.62
N ILE A 115 9.59 -15.03 3.86
CA ILE A 115 10.83 -14.34 3.49
C ILE A 115 11.71 -14.20 4.72
N GLU A 116 12.96 -14.63 4.61
CA GLU A 116 14.00 -14.44 5.62
C GLU A 116 14.82 -13.20 5.28
N PHE A 117 15.02 -12.34 6.27
CA PHE A 117 15.77 -11.09 6.12
C PHE A 117 17.08 -11.12 6.90
N GLU A 118 18.13 -10.61 6.26
CA GLU A 118 19.40 -10.32 6.90
C GLU A 118 19.63 -8.80 6.82
N LEU A 119 20.05 -8.20 7.92
CA LEU A 119 20.45 -6.81 8.02
C LEU A 119 21.91 -6.74 8.40
N ASP A 120 22.69 -5.97 7.65
CA ASP A 120 24.09 -5.67 7.88
C ASP A 120 24.26 -4.14 7.87
N GLY A 121 25.15 -3.61 8.73
CA GLY A 121 25.38 -2.18 8.87
C GLY A 121 24.69 -1.53 10.08
N PRO A 122 24.85 -0.18 10.24
CA PRO A 122 24.47 0.54 11.45
C PRO A 122 22.96 0.87 11.48
N ALA A 123 22.12 -0.15 11.56
CA ALA A 123 20.67 -0.01 11.69
C ALA A 123 20.09 -1.09 12.61
N THR A 124 18.93 -0.81 13.17
CA THR A 124 18.14 -1.73 13.97
C THR A 124 16.98 -2.28 13.15
N TRP A 125 16.79 -3.59 13.18
CA TRP A 125 15.66 -4.23 12.54
C TRP A 125 14.38 -4.05 13.38
N LEU A 126 13.32 -3.53 12.79
CA LEU A 126 12.04 -3.36 13.47
C LEU A 126 11.01 -4.43 13.06
N GLY A 127 11.32 -5.22 12.02
CA GLY A 127 10.39 -6.22 11.51
C GLY A 127 9.43 -5.66 10.47
N GLY A 128 8.27 -6.28 10.37
CA GLY A 128 7.22 -5.92 9.43
C GLY A 128 5.84 -6.21 10.01
N ILE A 129 4.82 -5.97 9.21
CA ILE A 129 3.42 -6.27 9.57
C ILE A 129 3.04 -7.57 8.89
N ALA A 130 2.45 -8.49 9.65
CA ALA A 130 1.81 -9.68 9.10
C ALA A 130 0.60 -10.03 9.97
N ASP A 131 -0.46 -10.49 9.32
CA ASP A 131 -1.65 -10.99 9.98
C ASP A 131 -1.46 -12.42 10.47
N GLY A 132 -2.34 -12.85 11.36
CA GLY A 132 -2.35 -14.22 11.86
C GLY A 132 -2.02 -14.33 13.35
N PRO A 133 -1.98 -15.58 13.87
CA PRO A 133 -1.79 -15.83 15.29
C PRO A 133 -0.34 -15.66 15.76
N ASP A 134 0.62 -15.62 14.83
CA ASP A 134 2.03 -15.55 15.14
C ASP A 134 2.45 -14.10 15.50
N ASN A 135 3.44 -14.00 16.38
CA ASN A 135 4.03 -12.70 16.70
C ASN A 135 5.21 -12.43 15.75
N TYR A 136 5.06 -11.41 14.91
CA TYR A 136 6.07 -11.00 13.94
C TYR A 136 6.83 -9.71 14.32
N ILE A 137 6.62 -9.20 15.54
CA ILE A 137 7.37 -8.04 16.05
C ILE A 137 8.86 -8.39 16.06
N GLU A 138 9.68 -7.56 15.42
CA GLU A 138 11.12 -7.74 15.24
C GLU A 138 11.54 -9.04 14.55
N SER A 139 10.60 -9.83 14.07
CA SER A 139 10.89 -11.08 13.37
C SER A 139 11.67 -10.80 12.09
N LYS A 140 12.71 -11.60 11.84
CA LYS A 140 13.45 -11.62 10.58
C LYS A 140 12.89 -12.63 9.56
N VAL A 141 11.83 -13.33 9.92
CA VAL A 141 11.12 -14.25 9.03
C VAL A 141 9.68 -13.83 9.00
N LEU A 142 9.24 -13.32 7.86
CA LEU A 142 7.92 -12.73 7.66
C LEU A 142 7.26 -13.32 6.42
N PRO A 143 5.97 -13.70 6.47
CA PRO A 143 5.26 -14.07 5.25
C PRO A 143 5.03 -12.83 4.38
N VAL A 144 4.98 -13.02 3.07
CA VAL A 144 4.27 -12.09 2.20
C VAL A 144 2.79 -12.46 2.23
N GLU A 145 1.92 -11.47 2.12
CA GLU A 145 0.48 -11.64 2.01
C GLU A 145 0.03 -11.11 0.66
N ASN A 146 -0.58 -11.99 -0.12
CA ASN A 146 -0.88 -11.65 -1.52
C ASN A 146 0.35 -11.18 -2.31
N GLY A 147 1.50 -11.79 -2.04
CA GLY A 147 2.76 -11.53 -2.72
C GLY A 147 3.48 -10.25 -2.31
N VAL A 148 3.09 -9.60 -1.23
CA VAL A 148 3.71 -8.34 -0.77
C VAL A 148 3.76 -8.27 0.76
N ASN A 149 4.79 -7.62 1.29
CA ASN A 149 4.87 -7.18 2.68
C ASN A 149 5.73 -5.91 2.76
N ARG A 150 5.77 -5.30 3.93
CA ARG A 150 6.62 -4.15 4.23
C ARG A 150 7.42 -4.41 5.48
N VAL A 151 8.70 -4.02 5.43
CA VAL A 151 9.63 -4.16 6.54
C VAL A 151 10.26 -2.81 6.85
N MET A 152 10.70 -2.63 8.07
CA MET A 152 11.21 -1.38 8.59
C MET A 152 12.57 -1.59 9.27
N ILE A 153 13.44 -0.62 9.10
CA ILE A 153 14.67 -0.47 9.90
C ILE A 153 14.70 0.92 10.51
N GLN A 154 15.35 1.03 11.65
CA GLN A 154 15.61 2.30 12.33
C GLN A 154 17.11 2.59 12.27
N SER A 155 17.48 3.85 12.06
CA SER A 155 18.87 4.27 12.12
C SER A 155 19.47 4.09 13.51
N THR A 156 20.78 3.91 13.55
CA THR A 156 21.56 4.15 14.78
C THR A 156 22.13 5.57 14.75
N THR A 157 22.88 5.95 15.78
CA THR A 157 23.63 7.22 15.79
C THR A 157 24.95 7.15 15.01
N GLN A 158 25.24 6.00 14.41
CA GLN A 158 26.42 5.79 13.57
C GLN A 158 26.00 5.81 12.10
N ALA A 159 26.57 6.72 11.34
CA ALA A 159 26.37 6.78 9.90
C ALA A 159 27.13 5.67 9.16
N GLY A 160 26.60 5.21 8.04
CA GLY A 160 27.27 4.23 7.22
C GLY A 160 26.34 3.53 6.25
N SER A 161 26.91 2.59 5.50
CA SER A 161 26.16 1.78 4.56
C SER A 161 25.43 0.64 5.25
N ILE A 162 24.18 0.46 4.87
CA ILE A 162 23.25 -0.53 5.42
C ILE A 162 22.82 -1.43 4.28
N LYS A 163 22.88 -2.74 4.48
CA LYS A 163 22.46 -3.72 3.48
C LYS A 163 21.37 -4.63 4.03
N ILE A 164 20.30 -4.74 3.28
CA ILE A 164 19.21 -5.67 3.56
C ILE A 164 19.23 -6.75 2.48
N LYS A 165 19.20 -8.01 2.90
CA LYS A 165 19.01 -9.16 2.01
C LYS A 165 17.69 -9.84 2.33
N ALA A 166 16.98 -10.28 1.31
CA ALA A 166 15.74 -11.04 1.40
C ALA A 166 15.89 -12.37 0.66
N LYS A 167 15.52 -13.46 1.33
CA LYS A 167 15.67 -14.84 0.84
C LYS A 167 14.37 -15.60 1.01
N ALA A 168 14.08 -16.49 0.06
CA ALA A 168 12.99 -17.45 0.18
C ALA A 168 13.33 -18.74 -0.56
N SER A 169 12.76 -19.85 -0.13
CA SER A 169 12.99 -21.14 -0.76
C SER A 169 12.42 -21.18 -2.19
N GLY A 170 13.25 -21.60 -3.14
CA GLY A 170 12.83 -21.75 -4.54
C GLY A 170 12.60 -20.43 -5.30
N ILE A 171 12.90 -19.31 -4.70
CA ILE A 171 12.73 -17.97 -5.28
C ILE A 171 14.08 -17.26 -5.29
N LYS A 172 14.39 -16.55 -6.38
CA LYS A 172 15.65 -15.79 -6.47
C LYS A 172 15.68 -14.67 -5.43
N ASN A 173 16.76 -14.64 -4.65
CA ASN A 173 16.98 -13.68 -3.58
C ASN A 173 17.14 -12.23 -4.11
N ALA A 174 16.92 -11.26 -3.23
CA ALA A 174 17.16 -9.85 -3.49
C ALA A 174 18.02 -9.21 -2.40
N SER A 175 18.67 -8.10 -2.74
CA SER A 175 19.32 -7.23 -1.77
C SER A 175 19.17 -5.77 -2.17
N ILE A 176 19.21 -4.88 -1.18
CA ILE A 176 19.20 -3.43 -1.37
C ILE A 176 20.19 -2.80 -0.41
N GLU A 177 20.80 -1.72 -0.82
CA GLU A 177 21.72 -0.91 -0.01
C GLU A 177 21.14 0.49 0.18
N LEU A 178 21.40 1.05 1.36
CA LEU A 178 20.97 2.37 1.80
C LEU A 178 22.09 2.96 2.65
N ASP A 179 22.48 4.19 2.38
CA ASP A 179 23.40 4.93 3.24
C ASP A 179 22.62 5.80 4.24
N SER A 180 23.07 5.81 5.51
CA SER A 180 22.64 6.77 6.50
C SER A 180 23.66 7.91 6.59
N GLU A 181 23.16 9.16 6.58
CA GLU A 181 23.97 10.35 6.70
C GLU A 181 24.26 10.68 8.16
N ALA A 182 25.47 11.18 8.43
CA ALA A 182 25.84 11.61 9.76
C ALA A 182 24.90 12.72 10.26
N PHE A 183 24.55 12.63 11.53
CA PHE A 183 23.70 13.60 12.19
C PHE A 183 24.41 14.13 13.44
N GLU A 184 24.64 15.44 13.48
CA GLU A 184 25.34 16.06 14.60
C GLU A 184 24.40 16.24 15.78
N THR A 185 24.82 15.74 16.94
CA THR A 185 24.12 15.93 18.20
C THR A 185 25.01 16.63 19.20
N GLN A 186 24.43 17.48 20.03
CA GLN A 186 25.12 18.07 21.18
C GLN A 186 24.40 17.62 22.47
N ASN A 187 25.14 17.01 23.37
CA ASN A 187 24.58 16.44 24.61
C ASN A 187 23.39 15.49 24.39
N GLY A 188 23.42 14.71 23.29
CA GLY A 188 22.32 13.82 22.90
C GLY A 188 21.13 14.51 22.25
N LEU A 189 21.22 15.81 22.03
CA LEU A 189 20.21 16.60 21.34
C LEU A 189 20.72 16.99 19.96
N ALA A 190 19.86 16.90 18.97
CA ALA A 190 20.16 17.39 17.63
C ALA A 190 20.36 18.91 17.64
N SER A 191 21.49 19.38 17.09
CA SER A 191 21.72 20.81 16.88
C SER A 191 20.83 21.38 15.78
N VAL A 192 20.38 20.52 14.85
CA VAL A 192 19.51 20.85 13.74
C VAL A 192 18.40 19.79 13.68
N LEU A 193 17.15 20.20 13.66
CA LEU A 193 16.03 19.28 13.51
C LEU A 193 16.02 18.67 12.10
N PRO A 194 15.64 17.40 11.93
CA PRO A 194 15.40 16.81 10.63
C PRO A 194 14.45 17.69 9.80
N GLY A 195 14.84 18.01 8.56
CA GLY A 195 14.05 18.91 7.70
C GLY A 195 14.16 20.38 8.02
N ALA A 196 15.21 20.82 8.72
CA ALA A 196 15.48 22.25 8.99
C ALA A 196 15.65 23.10 7.72
N ASP A 197 15.94 22.46 6.60
CA ASP A 197 16.01 23.04 5.27
C ASP A 197 14.63 23.21 4.59
N LEU A 198 13.59 22.64 5.17
CA LEU A 198 12.23 22.85 4.69
C LEU A 198 11.72 24.24 5.12
N PRO A 199 10.96 24.94 4.25
CA PRO A 199 10.36 26.21 4.64
C PRO A 199 9.58 26.10 5.93
N SER A 200 9.80 27.04 6.84
CA SER A 200 9.03 27.07 8.08
C SER A 200 7.54 27.25 7.81
N TYR A 201 6.71 26.89 8.79
CA TYR A 201 5.27 27.15 8.70
C TYR A 201 4.97 28.64 8.43
N LEU A 202 5.77 29.53 9.01
CA LEU A 202 5.61 30.97 8.82
C LEU A 202 5.95 31.40 7.40
N ASP A 203 6.95 30.79 6.78
CA ASP A 203 7.41 31.13 5.42
C ASP A 203 6.48 30.58 4.34
N ARG A 204 5.97 29.36 4.52
CA ARG A 204 5.03 28.74 3.59
C ARG A 204 3.57 29.17 3.78
N GLY A 205 3.30 29.97 4.81
CA GLY A 205 1.96 30.40 5.15
C GLY A 205 1.12 29.34 5.86
N PRO A 206 -0.08 29.72 6.31
CA PRO A 206 -0.96 28.80 7.02
C PRO A 206 -1.37 27.63 6.13
N THR A 207 -1.34 26.44 6.70
CA THR A 207 -1.90 25.26 6.04
C THR A 207 -3.34 25.55 5.66
N PRO A 208 -3.75 25.33 4.40
CA PRO A 208 -5.14 25.49 4.01
C PRO A 208 -6.03 24.75 4.99
N LYS A 209 -6.97 25.46 5.60
CA LYS A 209 -7.95 24.79 6.46
C LYS A 209 -8.73 23.84 5.59
N THR A 210 -8.58 22.58 5.82
CA THR A 210 -9.56 21.60 5.32
C THR A 210 -10.92 22.09 5.78
N PRO A 211 -11.94 22.16 4.92
CA PRO A 211 -13.27 22.51 5.34
C PRO A 211 -13.58 21.68 6.57
N SER A 212 -13.83 22.34 7.69
CA SER A 212 -14.24 21.62 8.89
C SER A 212 -15.63 21.05 8.60
N PHE A 213 -15.70 19.80 8.27
CA PHE A 213 -16.94 19.07 8.32
C PHE A 213 -17.34 19.01 9.78
N SER A 214 -18.24 19.91 10.19
CA SER A 214 -18.90 19.75 11.47
C SER A 214 -19.89 18.60 11.31
N TRP A 215 -19.47 17.42 11.71
CA TRP A 215 -20.36 16.28 11.84
C TRP A 215 -21.36 16.61 12.93
N LYS A 216 -22.55 17.04 12.57
CA LYS A 216 -23.67 17.12 13.50
C LYS A 216 -24.25 15.72 13.67
N ARG A 217 -23.49 14.86 14.30
CA ARG A 217 -24.00 13.53 14.66
C ARG A 217 -24.86 13.65 15.88
N LYS A 218 -26.12 13.25 15.75
CA LYS A 218 -26.98 12.98 16.94
C LYS A 218 -26.70 11.55 17.39
N PRO A 219 -26.33 11.33 18.65
CA PRO A 219 -26.22 9.98 19.16
C PRO A 219 -27.57 9.27 19.06
N VAL A 220 -27.58 8.12 18.44
CA VAL A 220 -28.77 7.25 18.34
C VAL A 220 -28.48 6.03 19.22
N PHE A 221 -29.41 5.79 20.16
CA PHE A 221 -29.36 4.59 20.98
C PHE A 221 -29.97 3.43 20.20
N ILE A 222 -29.13 2.50 19.77
CA ILE A 222 -29.57 1.29 19.09
C ILE A 222 -29.50 0.14 20.09
N ARG A 223 -30.61 -0.52 20.35
CA ARG A 223 -30.62 -1.81 21.00
C ARG A 223 -30.39 -2.89 19.93
N SER A 224 -29.38 -3.74 20.12
CA SER A 224 -29.22 -4.90 19.27
C SER A 224 -30.48 -5.78 19.31
N ALA A 225 -30.95 -6.20 18.14
CA ALA A 225 -32.08 -7.12 18.05
C ALA A 225 -31.78 -8.51 18.65
N GLN A 226 -30.52 -8.82 18.95
CA GLN A 226 -30.09 -10.08 19.59
C GLN A 226 -29.99 -9.99 21.10
N THR A 227 -30.02 -8.79 21.68
CA THR A 227 -29.91 -8.56 23.12
C THR A 227 -31.20 -7.88 23.59
N ALA A 228 -32.26 -8.66 23.72
CA ALA A 228 -33.55 -8.19 24.16
C ALA A 228 -33.70 -8.13 25.69
N ASN A 229 -32.64 -8.28 26.44
CA ASN A 229 -32.66 -8.21 27.90
C ASN A 229 -32.53 -6.75 28.36
N GLU A 230 -33.34 -6.36 29.31
CA GLU A 230 -33.36 -5.01 29.88
C GLU A 230 -32.04 -4.58 30.57
N GLU A 231 -31.13 -5.52 30.77
CA GLU A 231 -29.83 -5.34 31.43
C GLU A 231 -28.70 -4.97 30.48
N ASP A 232 -28.91 -5.04 29.16
CA ASP A 232 -27.89 -4.69 28.19
C ASP A 232 -27.76 -3.18 28.05
N GLU A 233 -26.56 -2.65 28.34
CA GLU A 233 -26.30 -1.23 28.14
C GLU A 233 -26.40 -0.85 26.66
N PRO A 234 -27.15 0.21 26.33
CA PRO A 234 -27.23 0.69 24.97
C PRO A 234 -25.88 1.25 24.53
N TYR A 235 -25.32 0.76 23.45
CA TYR A 235 -24.16 1.40 22.86
C TYR A 235 -24.59 2.58 21.99
N LEU A 236 -23.75 3.61 21.99
CA LEU A 236 -23.93 4.79 21.16
C LEU A 236 -23.50 4.48 19.73
N SER A 237 -24.42 4.62 18.78
CA SER A 237 -24.08 4.70 17.37
C SER A 237 -24.42 6.09 16.85
N TYR A 238 -23.88 6.43 15.71
CA TYR A 238 -24.14 7.70 15.05
C TYR A 238 -24.88 7.43 13.75
N ASP A 239 -25.89 8.24 13.48
CA ASP A 239 -26.61 8.19 12.21
C ASP A 239 -25.79 8.92 11.14
N ASP A 240 -25.30 8.18 10.16
CA ASP A 240 -24.52 8.73 9.05
C ASP A 240 -25.39 9.26 7.89
N ASN A 241 -26.71 9.24 8.03
CA ASN A 241 -27.66 9.70 7.02
C ASN A 241 -27.99 11.21 7.12
N GLU A 242 -27.46 11.93 8.10
CA GLU A 242 -27.59 13.40 8.24
C GLU A 242 -26.35 14.16 7.72
N LEU A 243 -25.71 13.67 6.65
CA LEU A 243 -24.60 14.33 5.97
C LEU A 243 -25.07 15.16 4.79
#